data_e7ca438ef8be7ccc648cc5c9463c9122
#
_entry.id   e7ca438ef8be7ccc648cc5c9463c9122
#
_cell.length_a   1.000
_cell.length_b   1.000
_cell.length_c   1.000
_cell.angle_alpha   90.00
_cell.angle_beta   90.00
_cell.angle_gamma   90.00
#
_symmetry.space_group_name_H-M   'P 1'
#
loop_
_entity.id
_entity.type
_entity.pdbx_description
1 polymer ?
#
loop_
_entity_poly.entity_id
_entity_poly.type
_entity_poly.pdbx_seq_one_letter_code
_entity_poly.pdbx_strand_id
1 'polypeptide(L)'
;MISATARTYRNAYAGLSRETWLLSFIMLINRSGTMVVPFMTLYLTSKEMGFSVGEAGYVFGLFGAGAFSGAWLGGRLTDKIGFYPVQLFTLFTGGLMFLVLGQMKTYPLICVFTFLLSFVNEAFRPANSTAIAFYSKTENRTRSYALNRLAINLGWAVGSGLGGVLASFNYELLFWVDGFTNIAAALLMWLFLKPVAYKPTAQTPAEKADVVPAYRDKAFMLFIGATVLFASCFFQLFTNLPVYFERELHLSKPYIGLLMAFNGIIIAVVEMVLIYRLEGKRPVLYYITRGILLVGLSFLLLNIPGIGSTLALIMIITVTFGEIFSMPFMNSYWIGRTQVSNRGQYAALYTMAWSAAQTLGPMGGAQVVQYSNFQVLWYTTGGLCILAALSFRWLHRSDHKPTIPA
;
A
#
# COMPACT_ATOMS: atom_id res chain seq x y z
N MET A 1 -0.23 33.96 9.24
CA MET A 1 -0.18 32.69 8.47
C MET A 1 -0.25 31.46 9.36
N ILE A 2 0.55 31.32 10.41
CA ILE A 2 0.58 30.16 11.33
C ILE A 2 -0.79 29.89 11.98
N SER A 3 -1.53 30.93 12.42
CA SER A 3 -2.85 30.80 13.04
C SER A 3 -3.95 30.29 12.08
N ALA A 4 -3.89 30.63 10.79
CA ALA A 4 -4.84 30.17 9.78
C ALA A 4 -4.59 28.69 9.45
N THR A 5 -3.33 28.28 9.33
CA THR A 5 -2.94 26.88 9.10
C THR A 5 -3.34 26.00 10.28
N ALA A 6 -3.03 26.42 11.52
CA ALA A 6 -3.42 25.71 12.74
C ALA A 6 -4.95 25.56 12.87
N ARG A 7 -5.71 26.60 12.53
CA ARG A 7 -7.20 26.54 12.51
C ARG A 7 -7.71 25.54 11.47
N THR A 8 -7.11 25.50 10.29
CA THR A 8 -7.47 24.55 9.23
C THR A 8 -7.23 23.11 9.67
N TYR A 9 -6.07 22.83 10.29
CA TYR A 9 -5.78 21.52 10.87
C TYR A 9 -6.78 21.15 11.97
N ARG A 10 -7.03 22.03 12.92
CA ARG A 10 -8.01 21.78 14.01
C ARG A 10 -9.40 21.46 13.45
N ASN A 11 -9.85 22.19 12.42
CA ASN A 11 -11.16 21.97 11.81
C ASN A 11 -11.21 20.65 11.01
N ALA A 12 -10.10 20.24 10.40
CA ALA A 12 -10.01 18.97 9.69
C ALA A 12 -10.25 17.76 10.60
N TYR A 13 -9.83 17.83 11.86
CA TYR A 13 -9.99 16.76 12.85
C TYR A 13 -11.23 16.90 13.74
N ALA A 14 -11.93 18.05 13.70
CA ALA A 14 -13.11 18.28 14.52
C ALA A 14 -14.30 17.43 14.10
N GLY A 15 -15.06 16.93 15.07
CA GLY A 15 -16.30 16.18 14.84
C GLY A 15 -16.14 14.72 14.41
N LEU A 16 -14.93 14.18 14.41
CA LEU A 16 -14.68 12.76 14.21
C LEU A 16 -15.12 11.96 15.44
N SER A 17 -15.69 10.75 15.25
CA SER A 17 -16.14 9.91 16.35
C SER A 17 -14.97 9.37 17.17
N ARG A 18 -15.22 9.04 18.43
CA ARG A 18 -14.24 8.40 19.32
C ARG A 18 -13.74 7.08 18.71
N GLU A 19 -14.64 6.31 18.12
CA GLU A 19 -14.36 5.03 17.50
C GLU A 19 -13.44 5.18 16.28
N THR A 20 -13.61 6.24 15.49
CA THR A 20 -12.71 6.56 14.37
C THR A 20 -11.28 6.87 14.86
N TRP A 21 -11.15 7.63 15.94
CA TRP A 21 -9.86 7.89 16.59
C TRP A 21 -9.22 6.60 17.13
N LEU A 22 -10.01 5.75 17.80
CA LEU A 22 -9.52 4.46 18.32
C LEU A 22 -9.07 3.55 17.20
N LEU A 23 -9.85 3.39 16.12
CA LEU A 23 -9.47 2.60 14.95
C LEU A 23 -8.19 3.12 14.30
N SER A 24 -8.04 4.44 14.18
CA SER A 24 -6.84 5.04 13.62
C SER A 24 -5.62 4.84 14.54
N PHE A 25 -5.79 4.90 15.85
CA PHE A 25 -4.73 4.61 16.81
C PHE A 25 -4.32 3.13 16.80
N ILE A 26 -5.30 2.22 16.75
CA ILE A 26 -5.06 0.77 16.58
C ILE A 26 -4.30 0.51 15.27
N MET A 27 -4.69 1.18 14.19
CA MET A 27 -4.00 1.11 12.92
C MET A 27 -2.56 1.63 12.99
N LEU A 28 -2.33 2.74 13.69
CA LEU A 28 -0.99 3.28 13.91
C LEU A 28 -0.08 2.24 14.59
N ILE A 29 -0.55 1.61 15.66
CA ILE A 29 0.22 0.56 16.38
C ILE A 29 0.45 -0.64 15.47
N ASN A 30 -0.58 -1.13 14.79
CA ASN A 30 -0.46 -2.24 13.84
C ASN A 30 0.58 -1.93 12.75
N ARG A 31 0.57 -0.72 12.18
CA ARG A 31 1.49 -0.34 11.11
C ARG A 31 2.88 0.05 11.59
N SER A 32 3.03 0.45 12.85
CA SER A 32 4.35 0.67 13.46
C SER A 32 5.15 -0.63 13.60
N GLY A 33 4.49 -1.78 13.61
CA GLY A 33 5.11 -3.11 13.51
C GLY A 33 5.25 -3.61 12.07
N THR A 34 5.11 -2.81 11.03
CA THR A 34 5.33 -3.27 9.65
C THR A 34 6.82 -3.18 9.30
N MET A 35 7.64 -4.01 9.93
CA MET A 35 9.11 -4.02 9.79
C MET A 35 9.58 -5.17 8.91
N VAL A 36 8.91 -6.32 8.98
CA VAL A 36 9.30 -7.53 8.23
C VAL A 36 9.25 -7.28 6.73
N VAL A 37 8.19 -6.65 6.22
CA VAL A 37 7.98 -6.50 4.77
C VAL A 37 9.14 -5.75 4.08
N PRO A 38 9.60 -4.56 4.54
CA PRO A 38 10.72 -3.84 3.91
C PRO A 38 12.06 -4.57 4.01
N PHE A 39 12.24 -5.39 5.04
CA PHE A 39 13.52 -6.06 5.30
C PHE A 39 13.49 -7.56 4.98
N MET A 40 12.37 -8.12 4.53
CA MET A 40 12.21 -9.55 4.24
C MET A 40 13.21 -10.04 3.18
N THR A 41 13.38 -9.28 2.09
CA THR A 41 14.34 -9.65 1.04
C THR A 41 15.76 -9.64 1.58
N LEU A 42 16.12 -8.60 2.38
CA LEU A 42 17.44 -8.51 3.02
C LEU A 42 17.67 -9.68 3.99
N TYR A 43 16.67 -10.04 4.79
CA TYR A 43 16.72 -11.20 5.67
C TYR A 43 16.95 -12.49 4.91
N LEU A 44 16.15 -12.78 3.90
CA LEU A 44 16.26 -14.01 3.11
C LEU A 44 17.59 -14.11 2.36
N THR A 45 18.13 -12.98 1.88
CA THR A 45 19.42 -12.94 1.16
C THR A 45 20.62 -12.69 2.06
N SER A 46 20.45 -12.66 3.39
CA SER A 46 21.54 -12.52 4.36
C SER A 46 22.43 -13.76 4.37
N LYS A 47 23.63 -13.63 4.95
CA LYS A 47 24.56 -14.76 5.12
C LYS A 47 23.97 -15.90 5.98
N GLU A 48 23.08 -15.58 6.90
CA GLU A 48 22.43 -16.53 7.78
C GLU A 48 21.42 -17.42 7.04
N MET A 49 20.61 -16.83 6.16
CA MET A 49 19.56 -17.55 5.41
C MET A 49 20.07 -18.09 4.08
N GLY A 50 20.96 -17.37 3.38
CA GLY A 50 21.68 -17.83 2.21
C GLY A 50 20.86 -17.99 0.92
N PHE A 51 19.60 -17.50 0.89
CA PHE A 51 18.77 -17.60 -0.32
C PHE A 51 19.17 -16.56 -1.37
N SER A 52 18.92 -16.89 -2.63
CA SER A 52 19.11 -15.98 -3.76
C SER A 52 18.06 -14.88 -3.79
N VAL A 53 18.34 -13.79 -4.50
CA VAL A 53 17.36 -12.70 -4.73
C VAL A 53 16.13 -13.22 -5.48
N GLY A 54 16.34 -14.17 -6.41
CA GLY A 54 15.25 -14.82 -7.13
C GLY A 54 14.31 -15.61 -6.21
N GLU A 55 14.86 -16.41 -5.28
CA GLU A 55 14.07 -17.14 -4.28
C GLU A 55 13.31 -16.20 -3.36
N ALA A 56 13.95 -15.11 -2.90
CA ALA A 56 13.26 -14.08 -2.13
C ALA A 56 12.10 -13.44 -2.92
N GLY A 57 12.26 -13.25 -4.22
CA GLY A 57 11.23 -12.77 -5.12
C GLY A 57 10.02 -13.71 -5.19
N TYR A 58 10.22 -15.03 -5.23
CA TYR A 58 9.12 -16.01 -5.18
C TYR A 58 8.37 -15.97 -3.84
N VAL A 59 9.08 -15.76 -2.73
CA VAL A 59 8.43 -15.57 -1.41
C VAL A 59 7.52 -14.33 -1.44
N PHE A 60 7.95 -13.22 -2.05
CA PHE A 60 7.09 -12.05 -2.25
C PHE A 60 5.94 -12.30 -3.22
N GLY A 61 6.13 -13.12 -4.24
CA GLY A 61 5.05 -13.58 -5.11
C GLY A 61 3.95 -14.30 -4.32
N LEU A 62 4.34 -15.20 -3.41
CA LEU A 62 3.42 -15.91 -2.52
C LEU A 62 2.76 -14.97 -1.50
N PHE A 63 3.49 -13.96 -0.99
CA PHE A 63 2.92 -12.91 -0.16
C PHE A 63 1.80 -12.18 -0.91
N GLY A 64 2.02 -11.77 -2.15
CA GLY A 64 1.02 -11.11 -2.98
C GLY A 64 -0.19 -12.01 -3.30
N ALA A 65 0.03 -13.30 -3.58
CA ALA A 65 -1.05 -14.28 -3.79
C ALA A 65 -1.89 -14.49 -2.52
N GLY A 66 -1.24 -14.54 -1.35
CA GLY A 66 -1.90 -14.55 -0.04
C GLY A 66 -2.73 -13.29 0.18
N ALA A 67 -2.17 -12.12 -0.14
CA ALA A 67 -2.84 -10.83 -0.03
C ALA A 67 -4.13 -10.77 -0.86
N PHE A 68 -4.06 -11.22 -2.12
CA PHE A 68 -5.21 -11.26 -3.02
C PHE A 68 -6.34 -12.14 -2.48
N SER A 69 -6.01 -13.39 -2.13
CA SER A 69 -6.98 -14.36 -1.64
C SER A 69 -7.52 -13.99 -0.25
N GLY A 70 -6.67 -13.44 0.62
CA GLY A 70 -7.04 -12.95 1.94
C GLY A 70 -7.99 -11.76 1.88
N ALA A 71 -7.73 -10.77 1.05
CA ALA A 71 -8.61 -9.62 0.86
C ALA A 71 -9.99 -10.04 0.31
N TRP A 72 -10.02 -10.99 -0.64
CA TRP A 72 -11.27 -11.53 -1.18
C TRP A 72 -12.10 -12.25 -0.11
N LEU A 73 -11.48 -13.15 0.66
CA LEU A 73 -12.17 -13.86 1.74
C LEU A 73 -12.58 -12.91 2.87
N GLY A 74 -11.70 -11.97 3.25
CA GLY A 74 -11.95 -10.99 4.29
C GLY A 74 -13.15 -10.09 3.98
N GLY A 75 -13.32 -9.69 2.71
CA GLY A 75 -14.51 -8.98 2.26
C GLY A 75 -15.79 -9.80 2.46
N ARG A 76 -15.80 -11.05 2.01
CA ARG A 76 -16.95 -11.96 2.19
C ARG A 76 -17.27 -12.26 3.65
N LEU A 77 -16.25 -12.46 4.47
CA LEU A 77 -16.44 -12.66 5.91
C LEU A 77 -16.97 -11.41 6.57
N THR A 78 -16.48 -10.23 6.20
CA THR A 78 -16.97 -8.94 6.70
C THR A 78 -18.46 -8.76 6.41
N ASP A 79 -18.89 -9.10 5.19
CA ASP A 79 -20.31 -9.04 4.81
C ASP A 79 -21.17 -10.07 5.56
N LYS A 80 -20.61 -11.22 5.93
CA LYS A 80 -21.35 -12.35 6.53
C LYS A 80 -21.41 -12.27 8.05
N ILE A 81 -20.31 -11.97 8.73
CA ILE A 81 -20.19 -11.99 10.21
C ILE A 81 -19.89 -10.62 10.81
N GLY A 82 -19.73 -9.58 9.98
CA GLY A 82 -19.42 -8.23 10.40
C GLY A 82 -17.90 -7.95 10.48
N PHE A 83 -17.57 -6.66 10.54
CA PHE A 83 -16.18 -6.19 10.52
C PHE A 83 -15.42 -6.47 11.83
N TYR A 84 -16.10 -6.38 12.99
CA TYR A 84 -15.44 -6.48 14.30
C TYR A 84 -14.76 -7.85 14.52
N PRO A 85 -15.46 -9.02 14.38
CA PRO A 85 -14.83 -10.32 14.57
C PRO A 85 -13.72 -10.59 13.54
N VAL A 86 -13.89 -10.13 12.28
CA VAL A 86 -12.86 -10.28 11.25
C VAL A 86 -11.61 -9.51 11.62
N GLN A 87 -11.73 -8.24 12.02
CA GLN A 87 -10.58 -7.42 12.44
C GLN A 87 -9.85 -8.05 13.64
N LEU A 88 -10.59 -8.44 14.69
CA LEU A 88 -10.01 -9.01 15.90
C LEU A 88 -9.26 -10.31 15.61
N PHE A 89 -9.88 -11.22 14.86
CA PHE A 89 -9.29 -12.49 14.48
C PHE A 89 -8.03 -12.29 13.63
N THR A 90 -8.08 -11.42 12.63
CA THR A 90 -6.95 -11.21 11.72
C THR A 90 -5.77 -10.52 12.39
N LEU A 91 -6.00 -9.56 13.27
CA LEU A 91 -4.93 -8.92 14.05
C LEU A 91 -4.26 -9.92 14.99
N PHE A 92 -5.03 -10.70 15.76
CA PHE A 92 -4.49 -11.64 16.70
C PHE A 92 -3.75 -12.79 15.99
N THR A 93 -4.40 -13.44 15.04
CA THR A 93 -3.82 -14.56 14.28
C THR A 93 -2.65 -14.09 13.42
N GLY A 94 -2.74 -12.91 12.80
CA GLY A 94 -1.63 -12.31 12.05
C GLY A 94 -0.40 -12.08 12.93
N GLY A 95 -0.59 -11.60 14.16
CA GLY A 95 0.50 -11.46 15.12
C GLY A 95 1.16 -12.80 15.44
N LEU A 96 0.38 -13.85 15.72
CA LEU A 96 0.90 -15.20 15.92
C LEU A 96 1.65 -15.73 14.70
N MET A 97 1.14 -15.48 13.48
CA MET A 97 1.79 -15.90 12.24
C MET A 97 3.15 -15.23 12.04
N PHE A 98 3.34 -13.96 12.43
CA PHE A 98 4.66 -13.32 12.43
C PHE A 98 5.64 -14.04 13.34
N LEU A 99 5.23 -14.36 14.58
CA LEU A 99 6.08 -15.09 15.54
C LEU A 99 6.48 -16.47 15.01
N VAL A 100 5.54 -17.18 14.39
CA VAL A 100 5.78 -18.49 13.78
C VAL A 100 6.70 -18.38 12.57
N LEU A 101 6.45 -17.43 11.67
CA LEU A 101 7.28 -17.23 10.47
C LEU A 101 8.74 -16.91 10.84
N GLY A 102 8.97 -16.11 11.89
CA GLY A 102 10.31 -15.79 12.38
C GLY A 102 11.13 -17.00 12.84
N GLN A 103 10.46 -18.13 13.19
CA GLN A 103 11.13 -19.39 13.58
C GLN A 103 11.42 -20.31 12.38
N MET A 104 10.91 -20.00 11.19
CA MET A 104 11.08 -20.83 10.00
C MET A 104 12.46 -20.61 9.38
N LYS A 105 13.21 -21.68 9.18
CA LYS A 105 14.58 -21.64 8.59
C LYS A 105 14.65 -22.34 7.24
N THR A 106 13.67 -23.14 6.86
CA THR A 106 13.65 -23.84 5.57
C THR A 106 12.79 -23.14 4.53
N TYR A 107 13.27 -23.09 3.31
CA TYR A 107 12.60 -22.37 2.22
C TYR A 107 11.13 -22.77 2.02
N PRO A 108 10.74 -24.07 2.00
CA PRO A 108 9.34 -24.45 1.83
C PRO A 108 8.43 -23.93 2.95
N LEU A 109 8.91 -23.97 4.21
CA LEU A 109 8.13 -23.46 5.35
C LEU A 109 7.98 -21.94 5.29
N ILE A 110 9.06 -21.22 4.92
CA ILE A 110 9.00 -19.76 4.71
C ILE A 110 7.95 -19.43 3.65
N CYS A 111 7.94 -20.13 2.52
CA CYS A 111 6.96 -19.95 1.46
C CYS A 111 5.51 -20.15 1.96
N VAL A 112 5.25 -21.26 2.65
CA VAL A 112 3.90 -21.59 3.17
C VAL A 112 3.46 -20.56 4.20
N PHE A 113 4.29 -20.27 5.19
CA PHE A 113 3.92 -19.35 6.27
C PHE A 113 3.86 -17.89 5.82
N THR A 114 4.63 -17.48 4.82
CA THR A 114 4.51 -16.14 4.20
C THR A 114 3.18 -15.99 3.48
N PHE A 115 2.75 -17.01 2.73
CA PHE A 115 1.42 -17.02 2.10
C PHE A 115 0.32 -16.93 3.17
N LEU A 116 0.36 -17.79 4.21
CA LEU A 116 -0.65 -17.81 5.27
C LEU A 116 -0.69 -16.49 6.07
N LEU A 117 0.47 -15.93 6.40
CA LEU A 117 0.59 -14.64 7.06
C LEU A 117 -0.09 -13.54 6.25
N SER A 118 0.25 -13.44 4.97
CA SER A 118 -0.33 -12.42 4.09
C SER A 118 -1.83 -12.63 3.90
N PHE A 119 -2.27 -13.88 3.72
CA PHE A 119 -3.68 -14.24 3.61
C PHE A 119 -4.50 -13.75 4.82
N VAL A 120 -4.00 -13.98 6.03
CA VAL A 120 -4.65 -13.54 7.27
C VAL A 120 -4.62 -12.01 7.39
N ASN A 121 -3.45 -11.39 7.21
CA ASN A 121 -3.27 -9.96 7.42
C ASN A 121 -4.06 -9.10 6.42
N GLU A 122 -4.15 -9.52 5.16
CA GLU A 122 -4.84 -8.73 4.13
C GLU A 122 -6.37 -8.90 4.19
N ALA A 123 -6.88 -9.92 4.89
CA ALA A 123 -8.30 -10.01 5.22
C ALA A 123 -8.76 -8.91 6.18
N PHE A 124 -7.86 -8.27 6.91
CA PHE A 124 -8.12 -7.11 7.76
C PHE A 124 -8.59 -5.87 6.97
N ARG A 125 -8.06 -5.62 5.76
CA ARG A 125 -8.31 -4.38 5.00
C ARG A 125 -9.78 -4.09 4.73
N PRO A 126 -10.58 -5.01 4.13
CA PRO A 126 -11.99 -4.76 3.86
C PRO A 126 -12.78 -4.55 5.16
N ALA A 127 -12.45 -5.28 6.22
CA ALA A 127 -13.07 -5.13 7.53
C ALA A 127 -12.79 -3.75 8.14
N ASN A 128 -11.54 -3.27 8.07
CA ASN A 128 -11.16 -1.96 8.55
C ASN A 128 -11.85 -0.83 7.78
N SER A 129 -11.91 -0.94 6.45
CA SER A 129 -12.62 0.03 5.61
C SER A 129 -14.11 0.11 5.97
N THR A 130 -14.75 -1.04 6.18
CA THR A 130 -16.16 -1.12 6.60
C THR A 130 -16.37 -0.52 7.99
N ALA A 131 -15.47 -0.79 8.94
CA ALA A 131 -15.52 -0.22 10.28
C ALA A 131 -15.44 1.31 10.27
N ILE A 132 -14.50 1.89 9.52
CA ILE A 132 -14.37 3.34 9.37
C ILE A 132 -15.65 3.94 8.79
N ALA A 133 -16.21 3.33 7.73
CA ALA A 133 -17.46 3.79 7.13
C ALA A 133 -18.64 3.75 8.12
N PHE A 134 -18.69 2.69 8.94
CA PHE A 134 -19.75 2.48 9.94
C PHE A 134 -19.71 3.51 11.08
N TYR A 135 -18.52 3.79 11.62
CA TYR A 135 -18.33 4.74 12.72
C TYR A 135 -18.27 6.20 12.28
N SER A 136 -18.26 6.48 10.96
CA SER A 136 -18.22 7.82 10.41
C SER A 136 -19.60 8.33 10.04
N LYS A 137 -19.88 9.61 10.31
CA LYS A 137 -21.03 10.30 9.73
C LYS A 137 -20.77 10.56 8.25
N THR A 138 -21.82 10.68 7.45
CA THR A 138 -21.71 10.93 6.01
C THR A 138 -20.88 12.18 5.71
N GLU A 139 -21.05 13.25 6.49
CA GLU A 139 -20.38 14.55 6.30
C GLU A 139 -18.90 14.53 6.65
N ASN A 140 -18.42 13.58 7.46
CA ASN A 140 -17.03 13.50 7.89
C ASN A 140 -16.31 12.20 7.47
N ARG A 141 -16.96 11.37 6.66
CA ARG A 141 -16.42 10.06 6.24
C ARG A 141 -15.06 10.19 5.53
N THR A 142 -14.92 11.15 4.62
CA THR A 142 -13.65 11.41 3.92
C THR A 142 -12.53 11.75 4.91
N ARG A 143 -12.85 12.60 5.92
CA ARG A 143 -11.88 12.95 6.97
C ARG A 143 -11.52 11.78 7.88
N SER A 144 -12.44 10.88 8.13
CA SER A 144 -12.20 9.64 8.89
C SER A 144 -11.22 8.71 8.16
N TYR A 145 -11.38 8.54 6.84
CA TYR A 145 -10.43 7.81 6.02
C TYR A 145 -9.07 8.49 5.94
N ALA A 146 -9.04 9.82 5.86
CA ALA A 146 -7.79 10.60 5.87
C ALA A 146 -7.02 10.43 7.18
N LEU A 147 -7.71 10.43 8.34
CA LEU A 147 -7.10 10.16 9.65
C LEU A 147 -6.49 8.74 9.70
N ASN A 148 -7.23 7.74 9.23
CA ASN A 148 -6.73 6.37 9.18
C ASN A 148 -5.51 6.25 8.24
N ARG A 149 -5.52 6.93 7.11
CA ARG A 149 -4.38 6.96 6.18
C ARG A 149 -3.15 7.65 6.77
N LEU A 150 -3.34 8.75 7.51
CA LEU A 150 -2.27 9.39 8.27
C LEU A 150 -1.65 8.41 9.28
N ALA A 151 -2.49 7.65 10.00
CA ALA A 151 -2.03 6.64 10.94
C ALA A 151 -1.22 5.52 10.25
N ILE A 152 -1.65 5.07 9.07
CA ILE A 152 -0.92 4.10 8.25
C ILE A 152 0.45 4.64 7.86
N ASN A 153 0.53 5.84 7.27
CA ASN A 153 1.79 6.42 6.78
C ASN A 153 2.76 6.70 7.93
N LEU A 154 2.25 7.21 9.06
CA LEU A 154 3.06 7.44 10.24
C LEU A 154 3.55 6.12 10.85
N GLY A 155 2.69 5.10 10.90
CA GLY A 155 3.07 3.75 11.33
C GLY A 155 4.16 3.14 10.45
N TRP A 156 4.05 3.27 9.12
CA TRP A 156 5.09 2.85 8.18
C TRP A 156 6.42 3.58 8.41
N ALA A 157 6.39 4.89 8.66
CA ALA A 157 7.58 5.67 8.96
C ALA A 157 8.29 5.16 10.24
N VAL A 158 7.51 4.94 11.31
CA VAL A 158 8.03 4.38 12.57
C VAL A 158 8.56 2.96 12.36
N GLY A 159 7.78 2.10 11.74
CA GLY A 159 8.13 0.70 11.47
C GLY A 159 9.40 0.57 10.63
N SER A 160 9.50 1.29 9.52
CA SER A 160 10.69 1.25 8.66
C SER A 160 11.93 1.81 9.35
N GLY A 161 11.79 2.92 10.09
CA GLY A 161 12.90 3.53 10.82
C GLY A 161 13.44 2.61 11.93
N LEU A 162 12.58 2.11 12.81
CA LEU A 162 12.95 1.17 13.86
C LEU A 162 13.41 -0.18 13.29
N GLY A 163 12.75 -0.65 12.22
CA GLY A 163 13.09 -1.89 11.53
C GLY A 163 14.53 -1.91 11.02
N GLY A 164 15.01 -0.79 10.46
CA GLY A 164 16.40 -0.66 10.03
C GLY A 164 17.40 -0.80 11.18
N VAL A 165 17.09 -0.20 12.34
CA VAL A 165 17.91 -0.34 13.55
C VAL A 165 17.89 -1.77 14.07
N LEU A 166 16.71 -2.38 14.25
CA LEU A 166 16.55 -3.74 14.75
C LEU A 166 17.21 -4.76 13.80
N ALA A 167 17.05 -4.61 12.49
CA ALA A 167 17.69 -5.48 11.50
C ALA A 167 19.22 -5.43 11.53
N SER A 168 19.81 -4.33 12.03
CA SER A 168 21.27 -4.24 12.20
C SER A 168 21.78 -5.09 13.37
N PHE A 169 20.94 -5.39 14.36
CA PHE A 169 21.28 -6.28 15.47
C PHE A 169 20.89 -7.72 15.15
N ASN A 170 19.62 -7.97 14.83
CA ASN A 170 19.10 -9.30 14.48
C ASN A 170 17.79 -9.17 13.73
N TYR A 171 17.67 -9.83 12.57
CA TYR A 171 16.43 -9.86 11.78
C TYR A 171 15.25 -10.52 12.50
N GLU A 172 15.49 -11.47 13.41
CA GLU A 172 14.43 -12.15 14.15
C GLU A 172 13.60 -11.16 14.99
N LEU A 173 14.23 -10.07 15.48
CA LEU A 173 13.55 -9.01 16.24
C LEU A 173 12.42 -8.36 15.44
N LEU A 174 12.53 -8.29 14.12
CA LEU A 174 11.48 -7.74 13.26
C LEU A 174 10.19 -8.54 13.39
N PHE A 175 10.30 -9.87 13.36
CA PHE A 175 9.15 -10.77 13.49
C PHE A 175 8.52 -10.70 14.88
N TRP A 176 9.35 -10.59 15.92
CA TRP A 176 8.86 -10.42 17.30
C TRP A 176 8.10 -9.11 17.46
N VAL A 177 8.63 -8.00 16.98
CA VAL A 177 8.00 -6.69 17.09
C VAL A 177 6.71 -6.65 16.27
N ASP A 178 6.72 -7.12 15.01
CA ASP A 178 5.53 -7.18 14.16
C ASP A 178 4.46 -8.09 14.80
N GLY A 179 4.85 -9.22 15.38
CA GLY A 179 3.96 -10.12 16.10
C GLY A 179 3.31 -9.46 17.30
N PHE A 180 4.09 -8.87 18.19
CA PHE A 180 3.57 -8.24 19.41
C PHE A 180 2.77 -6.98 19.15
N THR A 181 3.13 -6.16 18.17
CA THR A 181 2.34 -4.97 17.80
C THR A 181 0.98 -5.34 17.21
N ASN A 182 0.90 -6.40 16.40
CA ASN A 182 -0.38 -6.94 15.92
C ASN A 182 -1.25 -7.47 17.06
N ILE A 183 -0.68 -8.25 17.99
CA ILE A 183 -1.39 -8.75 19.19
C ILE A 183 -1.82 -7.59 20.07
N ALA A 184 -0.96 -6.60 20.30
CA ALA A 184 -1.31 -5.39 21.05
C ALA A 184 -2.46 -4.61 20.40
N ALA A 185 -2.45 -4.47 19.08
CA ALA A 185 -3.54 -3.86 18.33
C ALA A 185 -4.87 -4.63 18.50
N ALA A 186 -4.80 -5.98 18.50
CA ALA A 186 -5.97 -6.83 18.77
C ALA A 186 -6.49 -6.65 20.21
N LEU A 187 -5.60 -6.60 21.19
CA LEU A 187 -5.96 -6.38 22.60
C LEU A 187 -6.55 -5.00 22.83
N LEU A 188 -5.97 -3.95 22.24
CA LEU A 188 -6.53 -2.60 22.32
C LEU A 188 -7.91 -2.53 21.68
N MET A 189 -8.11 -3.19 20.54
CA MET A 189 -9.40 -3.28 19.91
C MET A 189 -10.42 -3.97 20.82
N TRP A 190 -10.07 -5.11 21.40
CA TRP A 190 -10.93 -5.88 22.29
C TRP A 190 -11.30 -5.11 23.56
N LEU A 191 -10.36 -4.38 24.16
CA LEU A 191 -10.57 -3.64 25.39
C LEU A 191 -11.37 -2.35 25.21
N PHE A 192 -11.14 -1.62 24.11
CA PHE A 192 -11.64 -0.25 23.95
C PHE A 192 -12.75 -0.09 22.91
N LEU A 193 -12.85 -1.01 21.94
CA LEU A 193 -13.88 -0.96 20.91
C LEU A 193 -14.96 -2.01 21.20
N LYS A 194 -16.17 -1.54 21.49
CA LYS A 194 -17.28 -2.46 21.78
C LYS A 194 -17.73 -3.21 20.53
N PRO A 195 -18.00 -4.54 20.65
CA PRO A 195 -18.62 -5.29 19.57
C PRO A 195 -19.96 -4.65 19.16
N VAL A 196 -20.15 -4.46 17.87
CA VAL A 196 -21.42 -3.96 17.33
C VAL A 196 -22.07 -5.06 16.51
N ALA A 197 -23.37 -5.26 16.74
CA ALA A 197 -24.19 -6.14 15.90
C ALA A 197 -24.33 -5.48 14.51
N TYR A 198 -23.41 -5.78 13.61
CA TYR A 198 -23.45 -5.31 12.24
C TYR A 198 -24.41 -6.17 11.44
N LYS A 199 -25.54 -5.59 11.03
CA LYS A 199 -26.43 -6.23 10.05
C LYS A 199 -26.04 -5.70 8.67
N PRO A 200 -25.59 -6.58 7.74
CA PRO A 200 -25.32 -6.17 6.36
C PRO A 200 -26.57 -5.53 5.77
N THR A 201 -26.42 -4.34 5.19
CA THR A 201 -27.51 -3.71 4.43
C THR A 201 -27.65 -4.49 3.12
N ALA A 202 -28.65 -5.34 3.02
CA ALA A 202 -29.00 -6.02 1.79
C ALA A 202 -29.38 -4.95 0.74
N GLN A 203 -28.64 -4.86 -0.36
CA GLN A 203 -29.04 -4.02 -1.50
C GLN A 203 -30.31 -4.60 -2.09
N THR A 204 -31.32 -3.76 -2.27
CA THR A 204 -32.58 -4.16 -2.90
C THR A 204 -32.37 -4.59 -4.37
N PRO A 205 -33.14 -5.59 -4.86
CA PRO A 205 -33.00 -6.05 -6.26
C PRO A 205 -33.21 -4.94 -7.31
N ALA A 206 -33.99 -3.91 -6.99
CA ALA A 206 -34.27 -2.79 -7.88
C ALA A 206 -33.06 -1.89 -8.13
N GLU A 207 -32.12 -1.76 -7.17
CA GLU A 207 -30.88 -0.98 -7.34
C GLU A 207 -29.85 -1.67 -8.22
N LYS A 208 -30.06 -2.92 -8.60
CA LYS A 208 -29.13 -3.72 -9.43
C LYS A 208 -29.46 -3.72 -10.93
N ALA A 209 -30.64 -3.25 -11.36
CA ALA A 209 -31.17 -3.55 -12.68
C ALA A 209 -30.58 -2.73 -13.85
N ASP A 210 -30.03 -1.52 -13.63
CA ASP A 210 -29.62 -0.59 -14.72
C ASP A 210 -28.12 -0.23 -14.76
N VAL A 211 -27.27 -1.02 -14.09
CA VAL A 211 -25.87 -0.65 -13.88
C VAL A 211 -24.94 -1.40 -14.81
N VAL A 212 -24.19 -0.68 -15.64
CA VAL A 212 -23.13 -1.27 -16.45
C VAL A 212 -22.06 -1.87 -15.53
N PRO A 213 -21.77 -3.18 -15.63
CA PRO A 213 -20.73 -3.80 -14.83
C PRO A 213 -19.37 -3.15 -15.07
N ALA A 214 -18.56 -2.99 -14.01
CA ALA A 214 -17.26 -2.32 -14.07
C ALA A 214 -16.31 -2.94 -15.12
N TYR A 215 -16.35 -4.25 -15.35
CA TYR A 215 -15.55 -4.97 -16.35
C TYR A 215 -15.95 -4.66 -17.80
N ARG A 216 -17.11 -4.04 -18.06
CA ARG A 216 -17.55 -3.55 -19.38
C ARG A 216 -17.14 -2.11 -19.65
N ASP A 217 -16.72 -1.36 -18.62
CA ASP A 217 -16.16 -0.02 -18.81
C ASP A 217 -14.74 -0.11 -19.38
N LYS A 218 -14.59 0.00 -20.69
CA LYS A 218 -13.31 -0.11 -21.41
C LYS A 218 -12.26 0.89 -20.91
N ALA A 219 -12.68 2.11 -20.58
CA ALA A 219 -11.79 3.14 -20.06
C ALA A 219 -11.28 2.77 -18.67
N PHE A 220 -12.16 2.23 -17.82
CA PHE A 220 -11.77 1.72 -16.50
C PHE A 220 -10.88 0.48 -16.59
N MET A 221 -11.14 -0.45 -17.51
CA MET A 221 -10.27 -1.62 -17.69
C MET A 221 -8.87 -1.24 -18.18
N LEU A 222 -8.75 -0.23 -19.04
CA LEU A 222 -7.44 0.34 -19.41
C LEU A 222 -6.75 0.99 -18.19
N PHE A 223 -7.51 1.75 -17.39
CA PHE A 223 -7.01 2.33 -16.14
C PHE A 223 -6.49 1.22 -15.20
N ILE A 224 -7.20 0.12 -15.05
CA ILE A 224 -6.78 -1.04 -14.24
C ILE A 224 -5.48 -1.65 -14.78
N GLY A 225 -5.38 -1.90 -16.09
CA GLY A 225 -4.15 -2.42 -16.71
C GLY A 225 -2.94 -1.51 -16.50
N ALA A 226 -3.11 -0.19 -16.72
CA ALA A 226 -2.06 0.80 -16.46
C ALA A 226 -1.71 0.90 -14.96
N THR A 227 -2.69 0.70 -14.06
CA THR A 227 -2.46 0.64 -12.62
C THR A 227 -1.62 -0.57 -12.24
N VAL A 228 -1.87 -1.75 -12.82
CA VAL A 228 -1.05 -2.95 -12.57
C VAL A 228 0.41 -2.70 -12.97
N LEU A 229 0.65 -2.12 -14.16
CA LEU A 229 2.01 -1.78 -14.59
C LEU A 229 2.70 -0.82 -13.63
N PHE A 230 2.05 0.28 -13.28
CA PHE A 230 2.59 1.27 -12.36
C PHE A 230 2.86 0.68 -10.97
N ALA A 231 1.88 -0.02 -10.40
CA ALA A 231 1.99 -0.58 -9.06
C ALA A 231 3.08 -1.68 -8.99
N SER A 232 3.28 -2.46 -10.07
CA SER A 232 4.40 -3.43 -10.16
C SER A 232 5.76 -2.75 -10.09
N CYS A 233 5.90 -1.58 -10.69
CA CYS A 233 7.11 -0.75 -10.56
C CYS A 233 7.24 -0.18 -9.14
N PHE A 234 6.14 0.32 -8.58
CA PHE A 234 6.12 0.90 -7.24
C PHE A 234 6.53 -0.09 -6.15
N PHE A 235 6.09 -1.34 -6.23
CA PHE A 235 6.46 -2.35 -5.23
C PHE A 235 7.95 -2.70 -5.20
N GLN A 236 8.75 -2.31 -6.21
CA GLN A 236 10.22 -2.40 -6.15
C GLN A 236 10.80 -1.58 -5.00
N LEU A 237 10.12 -0.51 -4.59
CA LEU A 237 10.49 0.36 -3.45
C LEU A 237 10.68 -0.43 -2.15
N PHE A 238 9.83 -1.46 -1.94
CA PHE A 238 9.82 -2.23 -0.69
C PHE A 238 10.55 -3.57 -0.78
N THR A 239 11.01 -3.96 -1.96
CA THR A 239 11.57 -5.30 -2.18
C THR A 239 13.01 -5.24 -2.72
N ASN A 240 13.20 -4.91 -3.98
CA ASN A 240 14.52 -4.93 -4.61
C ASN A 240 15.35 -3.67 -4.32
N LEU A 241 14.72 -2.53 -4.05
CA LEU A 241 15.44 -1.28 -3.74
C LEU A 241 16.25 -1.35 -2.43
N PRO A 242 15.73 -1.87 -1.30
CA PRO A 242 16.54 -2.05 -0.10
C PRO A 242 17.77 -2.94 -0.33
N VAL A 243 17.62 -4.00 -1.13
CA VAL A 243 18.75 -4.89 -1.50
C VAL A 243 19.80 -4.16 -2.34
N TYR A 244 19.36 -3.34 -3.31
CA TYR A 244 20.25 -2.49 -4.09
C TYR A 244 21.02 -1.51 -3.20
N PHE A 245 20.33 -0.86 -2.26
CA PHE A 245 20.95 0.07 -1.33
C PHE A 245 22.01 -0.60 -0.45
N GLU A 246 21.75 -1.82 0.02
CA GLU A 246 22.74 -2.56 0.82
C GLU A 246 23.91 -3.08 -0.04
N ARG A 247 23.64 -3.72 -1.19
CA ARG A 247 24.64 -4.46 -1.97
C ARG A 247 25.47 -3.58 -2.89
N GLU A 248 24.81 -2.63 -3.58
CA GLU A 248 25.49 -1.80 -4.59
C GLU A 248 25.93 -0.44 -4.03
N LEU A 249 25.13 0.17 -3.17
CA LEU A 249 25.47 1.45 -2.55
C LEU A 249 26.14 1.30 -1.18
N HIS A 250 26.26 0.08 -0.65
CA HIS A 250 26.87 -0.25 0.64
C HIS A 250 26.29 0.56 1.83
N LEU A 251 25.00 0.87 1.76
CA LEU A 251 24.31 1.63 2.82
C LEU A 251 24.00 0.71 4.01
N SER A 252 24.16 1.25 5.22
CA SER A 252 23.80 0.53 6.44
C SER A 252 22.28 0.33 6.56
N LYS A 253 21.86 -0.76 7.17
CA LYS A 253 20.43 -1.06 7.41
C LYS A 253 19.69 0.06 8.16
N PRO A 254 20.26 0.70 9.21
CA PRO A 254 19.65 1.86 9.84
C PRO A 254 19.41 3.02 8.88
N TYR A 255 20.36 3.28 7.97
CA TYR A 255 20.21 4.34 6.98
C TYR A 255 19.13 4.00 5.93
N ILE A 256 19.03 2.73 5.50
CA ILE A 256 17.94 2.26 4.63
C ILE A 256 16.59 2.45 5.32
N GLY A 257 16.48 2.06 6.59
CA GLY A 257 15.27 2.29 7.40
C GLY A 257 14.91 3.76 7.52
N LEU A 258 15.91 4.63 7.73
CA LEU A 258 15.72 6.08 7.78
C LEU A 258 15.19 6.65 6.46
N LEU A 259 15.71 6.20 5.32
CA LEU A 259 15.23 6.60 3.99
C LEU A 259 13.77 6.18 3.77
N MET A 260 13.38 4.97 4.18
CA MET A 260 11.98 4.51 4.12
C MET A 260 11.07 5.30 5.07
N ALA A 261 11.55 5.59 6.28
CA ALA A 261 10.83 6.44 7.23
C ALA A 261 10.62 7.86 6.67
N PHE A 262 11.64 8.40 6.01
CA PHE A 262 11.59 9.74 5.41
C PHE A 262 10.54 9.84 4.30
N ASN A 263 10.40 8.79 3.45
CA ASN A 263 9.28 8.68 2.51
C ASN A 263 7.93 8.84 3.22
N GLY A 264 7.67 8.03 4.25
CA GLY A 264 6.40 8.09 5.00
C GLY A 264 6.15 9.44 5.70
N ILE A 265 7.20 10.08 6.25
CA ILE A 265 7.10 11.40 6.89
C ILE A 265 6.76 12.49 5.87
N ILE A 266 7.42 12.50 4.69
CA ILE A 266 7.10 13.45 3.62
C ILE A 266 5.63 13.31 3.22
N ILE A 267 5.15 12.09 3.02
CA ILE A 267 3.73 11.84 2.68
C ILE A 267 2.82 12.41 3.77
N ALA A 268 3.08 12.07 5.04
CA ALA A 268 2.26 12.50 6.17
C ALA A 268 2.16 14.03 6.30
N VAL A 269 3.26 14.73 6.04
CA VAL A 269 3.35 16.20 6.21
C VAL A 269 2.88 16.95 4.97
N VAL A 270 3.26 16.47 3.77
CA VAL A 270 3.11 17.25 2.53
C VAL A 270 1.83 16.90 1.77
N GLU A 271 1.40 15.64 1.76
CA GLU A 271 0.36 15.14 0.88
C GLU A 271 -0.96 15.92 1.01
N MET A 272 -1.51 16.05 2.23
CA MET A 272 -2.81 16.71 2.43
C MET A 272 -2.81 18.18 1.98
N VAL A 273 -1.73 18.90 2.27
CA VAL A 273 -1.60 20.32 1.88
C VAL A 273 -1.44 20.47 0.37
N LEU A 274 -0.65 19.56 -0.23
CA LEU A 274 -0.40 19.60 -1.67
C LEU A 274 -1.66 19.22 -2.46
N ILE A 275 -2.37 18.15 -2.07
CA ILE A 275 -3.62 17.74 -2.70
C ILE A 275 -4.66 18.86 -2.60
N TYR A 276 -4.86 19.45 -1.42
CA TYR A 276 -5.79 20.57 -1.25
C TYR A 276 -5.51 21.74 -2.19
N ARG A 277 -4.24 22.02 -2.47
CA ARG A 277 -3.83 23.07 -3.41
C ARG A 277 -4.00 22.70 -4.88
N LEU A 278 -3.97 21.41 -5.22
CA LEU A 278 -3.97 20.92 -6.60
C LEU A 278 -5.37 20.49 -7.07
N GLU A 279 -6.22 20.06 -6.15
CA GLU A 279 -7.57 19.58 -6.44
C GLU A 279 -8.37 20.61 -7.23
N GLY A 280 -9.07 20.17 -8.29
CA GLY A 280 -9.88 21.01 -9.16
C GLY A 280 -9.12 21.89 -10.16
N LYS A 281 -7.78 22.03 -10.09
CA LYS A 281 -7.02 22.89 -10.98
C LYS A 281 -6.69 22.28 -12.35
N ARG A 282 -6.51 20.97 -12.39
CA ARG A 282 -6.24 20.20 -13.61
C ARG A 282 -7.00 18.88 -13.57
N PRO A 283 -7.24 18.24 -14.73
CA PRO A 283 -7.82 16.91 -14.78
C PRO A 283 -7.01 15.90 -13.96
N VAL A 284 -7.68 14.98 -13.30
CA VAL A 284 -7.08 13.98 -12.41
C VAL A 284 -6.00 13.17 -13.12
N LEU A 285 -6.25 12.73 -14.35
CA LEU A 285 -5.31 11.96 -15.17
C LEU A 285 -4.01 12.72 -15.51
N TYR A 286 -4.04 14.06 -15.50
CA TYR A 286 -2.84 14.88 -15.66
C TYR A 286 -1.86 14.70 -14.50
N TYR A 287 -2.36 14.70 -13.26
CA TYR A 287 -1.54 14.49 -12.08
C TYR A 287 -1.01 13.06 -12.02
N ILE A 288 -1.88 12.06 -12.29
CA ILE A 288 -1.49 10.64 -12.34
C ILE A 288 -0.33 10.44 -13.32
N THR A 289 -0.46 10.93 -14.55
CA THR A 289 0.57 10.80 -15.59
C THR A 289 1.91 11.37 -15.13
N ARG A 290 1.91 12.57 -14.54
CA ARG A 290 3.14 13.23 -14.07
C ARG A 290 3.74 12.55 -12.84
N GLY A 291 2.90 12.09 -11.91
CA GLY A 291 3.35 11.33 -10.75
C GLY A 291 4.06 10.04 -11.17
N ILE A 292 3.49 9.31 -12.12
CA ILE A 292 4.08 8.06 -12.63
C ILE A 292 5.41 8.32 -13.37
N LEU A 293 5.51 9.42 -14.14
CA LEU A 293 6.78 9.82 -14.76
C LEU A 293 7.86 10.15 -13.73
N LEU A 294 7.49 10.79 -12.61
CA LEU A 294 8.43 11.05 -11.50
C LEU A 294 8.89 9.74 -10.85
N VAL A 295 7.97 8.78 -10.65
CA VAL A 295 8.36 7.43 -10.16
C VAL A 295 9.30 6.75 -11.14
N GLY A 296 9.01 6.79 -12.44
CA GLY A 296 9.91 6.24 -13.46
C GLY A 296 11.29 6.91 -13.46
N LEU A 297 11.31 8.24 -13.37
CA LEU A 297 12.56 9.02 -13.27
C LEU A 297 13.37 8.62 -12.02
N SER A 298 12.73 8.43 -10.87
CA SER A 298 13.42 8.04 -9.64
C SER A 298 14.18 6.72 -9.77
N PHE A 299 13.62 5.73 -10.46
CA PHE A 299 14.31 4.47 -10.74
C PHE A 299 15.41 4.63 -11.78
N LEU A 300 15.21 5.43 -12.84
CA LEU A 300 16.24 5.69 -13.85
C LEU A 300 17.47 6.39 -13.26
N LEU A 301 17.27 7.27 -12.26
CA LEU A 301 18.37 7.95 -11.55
C LEU A 301 19.34 6.96 -10.89
N LEU A 302 18.87 5.77 -10.47
CA LEU A 302 19.73 4.75 -9.83
C LEU A 302 20.82 4.20 -10.74
N ASN A 303 20.73 4.44 -12.04
CA ASN A 303 21.78 4.07 -13.01
C ASN A 303 22.90 5.13 -13.15
N ILE A 304 22.84 6.25 -12.39
CA ILE A 304 23.89 7.27 -12.41
C ILE A 304 25.02 6.83 -11.46
N PRO A 305 26.24 6.62 -11.94
CA PRO A 305 27.35 6.19 -11.08
C PRO A 305 27.84 7.32 -10.16
N GLY A 306 28.42 6.95 -9.02
CA GLY A 306 29.33 7.83 -8.28
C GLY A 306 28.70 8.74 -7.20
N ILE A 307 27.39 8.68 -6.92
CA ILE A 307 26.74 9.62 -5.99
C ILE A 307 26.28 8.94 -4.67
N GLY A 308 26.43 7.62 -4.54
CA GLY A 308 26.21 6.87 -3.27
C GLY A 308 24.95 7.21 -2.50
N SER A 309 25.07 7.56 -1.22
CA SER A 309 23.96 7.88 -0.31
C SER A 309 23.13 9.10 -0.74
N THR A 310 23.75 10.08 -1.41
CA THR A 310 23.05 11.25 -1.96
C THR A 310 22.07 10.83 -3.05
N LEU A 311 22.46 9.88 -3.91
CA LEU A 311 21.57 9.34 -4.94
C LEU A 311 20.35 8.65 -4.33
N ALA A 312 20.56 7.86 -3.27
CA ALA A 312 19.46 7.21 -2.56
C ALA A 312 18.47 8.24 -2.00
N LEU A 313 18.96 9.33 -1.41
CA LEU A 313 18.09 10.39 -0.87
C LEU A 313 17.31 11.11 -1.99
N ILE A 314 17.98 11.47 -3.10
CA ILE A 314 17.32 12.11 -4.26
C ILE A 314 16.24 11.19 -4.84
N MET A 315 16.56 9.90 -4.97
CA MET A 315 15.61 8.88 -5.43
C MET A 315 14.38 8.81 -4.53
N ILE A 316 14.56 8.71 -3.21
CA ILE A 316 13.45 8.63 -2.25
C ILE A 316 12.58 9.90 -2.30
N ILE A 317 13.18 11.09 -2.36
CA ILE A 317 12.40 12.34 -2.52
C ILE A 317 11.60 12.30 -3.82
N THR A 318 12.24 11.93 -4.93
CA THR A 318 11.60 11.93 -6.25
C THR A 318 10.46 10.92 -6.34
N VAL A 319 10.65 9.68 -5.83
CA VAL A 319 9.60 8.67 -5.80
C VAL A 319 8.45 9.08 -4.92
N THR A 320 8.73 9.72 -3.76
CA THR A 320 7.71 10.19 -2.82
C THR A 320 6.80 11.25 -3.45
N PHE A 321 7.36 12.23 -4.14
CA PHE A 321 6.54 13.19 -4.88
C PHE A 321 5.76 12.52 -6.03
N GLY A 322 6.34 11.55 -6.72
CA GLY A 322 5.65 10.75 -7.71
C GLY A 322 4.44 10.02 -7.12
N GLU A 323 4.58 9.45 -5.93
CA GLU A 323 3.53 8.78 -5.17
C GLU A 323 2.40 9.75 -4.78
N ILE A 324 2.74 10.92 -4.21
CA ILE A 324 1.78 11.95 -3.82
C ILE A 324 1.00 12.48 -5.03
N PHE A 325 1.65 12.64 -6.18
CA PHE A 325 1.00 13.09 -7.41
C PHE A 325 0.18 12.01 -8.11
N SER A 326 0.39 10.72 -7.84
CA SER A 326 -0.32 9.64 -8.53
C SER A 326 -1.43 9.02 -7.69
N MET A 327 -1.12 8.47 -6.52
CA MET A 327 -2.01 7.55 -5.81
C MET A 327 -3.32 8.18 -5.31
N PRO A 328 -3.35 9.37 -4.69
CA PRO A 328 -4.60 9.99 -4.27
C PRO A 328 -5.52 10.29 -5.44
N PHE A 329 -4.93 10.72 -6.56
CA PHE A 329 -5.68 11.04 -7.76
C PHE A 329 -6.16 9.78 -8.50
N MET A 330 -5.46 8.63 -8.40
CA MET A 330 -5.97 7.34 -8.88
C MET A 330 -7.25 6.94 -8.14
N ASN A 331 -7.28 7.12 -6.81
CA ASN A 331 -8.50 6.91 -6.03
C ASN A 331 -9.63 7.85 -6.47
N SER A 332 -9.35 9.13 -6.66
CA SER A 332 -10.35 10.10 -7.12
C SER A 332 -10.89 9.75 -8.51
N TYR A 333 -10.05 9.25 -9.42
CA TYR A 333 -10.47 8.87 -10.77
C TYR A 333 -11.50 7.73 -10.76
N TRP A 334 -11.19 6.59 -10.11
CA TRP A 334 -12.12 5.47 -10.13
C TRP A 334 -13.39 5.75 -9.33
N ILE A 335 -13.30 6.48 -8.20
CA ILE A 335 -14.48 6.88 -7.41
C ILE A 335 -15.40 7.78 -8.24
N GLY A 336 -14.84 8.74 -8.99
CA GLY A 336 -15.60 9.64 -9.86
C GLY A 336 -16.34 8.94 -11.01
N ARG A 337 -15.95 7.71 -11.38
CA ARG A 337 -16.62 6.89 -12.40
C ARG A 337 -17.73 6.01 -11.84
N THR A 338 -17.87 5.89 -10.52
CA THR A 338 -18.79 4.94 -9.90
C THR A 338 -20.16 5.56 -9.64
N GLN A 339 -21.19 4.73 -9.78
CA GLN A 339 -22.50 4.95 -9.19
C GLN A 339 -22.57 4.24 -7.83
N VAL A 340 -23.54 4.61 -6.97
CA VAL A 340 -23.70 3.98 -5.65
C VAL A 340 -23.85 2.47 -5.75
N SER A 341 -24.55 1.99 -6.77
CA SER A 341 -24.90 0.58 -7.03
C SER A 341 -23.73 -0.29 -7.55
N ASN A 342 -22.70 0.29 -8.21
CA ASN A 342 -21.57 -0.47 -8.75
C ASN A 342 -20.22 -0.15 -8.11
N ARG A 343 -20.19 0.73 -7.11
CA ARG A 343 -18.96 1.19 -6.45
C ARG A 343 -18.11 0.04 -5.91
N GLY A 344 -18.77 -0.99 -5.36
CA GLY A 344 -18.10 -2.20 -4.86
C GLY A 344 -17.33 -2.96 -5.94
N GLN A 345 -17.88 -3.06 -7.17
CA GLN A 345 -17.21 -3.72 -8.29
C GLN A 345 -15.95 -2.96 -8.73
N TYR A 346 -16.02 -1.62 -8.84
CA TYR A 346 -14.88 -0.78 -9.18
C TYR A 346 -13.79 -0.86 -8.09
N ALA A 347 -14.19 -0.77 -6.82
CA ALA A 347 -13.27 -0.91 -5.69
C ALA A 347 -12.58 -2.28 -5.67
N ALA A 348 -13.34 -3.35 -5.94
CA ALA A 348 -12.79 -4.71 -5.99
C ALA A 348 -11.74 -4.84 -7.11
N LEU A 349 -12.05 -4.42 -8.34
CA LEU A 349 -11.11 -4.48 -9.45
C LEU A 349 -9.86 -3.62 -9.19
N TYR A 350 -10.01 -2.44 -8.61
CA TYR A 350 -8.88 -1.59 -8.23
C TYR A 350 -7.99 -2.26 -7.16
N THR A 351 -8.59 -2.85 -6.14
CA THR A 351 -7.85 -3.60 -5.10
C THR A 351 -7.14 -4.82 -5.70
N MET A 352 -7.82 -5.56 -6.58
CA MET A 352 -7.22 -6.71 -7.28
C MET A 352 -6.04 -6.29 -8.14
N ALA A 353 -6.09 -5.12 -8.80
CA ALA A 353 -4.97 -4.60 -9.57
C ALA A 353 -3.73 -4.37 -8.70
N TRP A 354 -3.89 -3.77 -7.52
CA TRP A 354 -2.80 -3.59 -6.55
C TRP A 354 -2.27 -4.91 -6.01
N SER A 355 -3.15 -5.88 -5.70
CA SER A 355 -2.73 -7.21 -5.22
C SER A 355 -1.99 -8.00 -6.31
N ALA A 356 -2.46 -7.94 -7.56
CA ALA A 356 -1.76 -8.55 -8.69
C ALA A 356 -0.36 -7.93 -8.88
N ALA A 357 -0.26 -6.61 -8.79
CA ALA A 357 1.01 -5.90 -8.90
C ALA A 357 1.97 -6.24 -7.73
N GLN A 358 1.44 -6.40 -6.53
CA GLN A 358 2.21 -6.83 -5.35
C GLN A 358 2.78 -8.25 -5.49
N THR A 359 2.14 -9.09 -6.29
CA THR A 359 2.64 -10.41 -6.66
C THR A 359 3.66 -10.32 -7.79
N LEU A 360 3.27 -9.71 -8.92
CA LEU A 360 4.04 -9.73 -10.16
C LEU A 360 5.28 -8.82 -10.10
N GLY A 361 5.16 -7.65 -9.47
CA GLY A 361 6.23 -6.66 -9.39
C GLY A 361 7.48 -7.19 -8.69
N PRO A 362 7.41 -7.56 -7.40
CA PRO A 362 8.55 -8.09 -6.65
C PRO A 362 9.15 -9.34 -7.28
N MET A 363 8.30 -10.30 -7.66
CA MET A 363 8.74 -11.55 -8.27
C MET A 363 9.45 -11.30 -9.60
N GLY A 364 8.85 -10.52 -10.49
CA GLY A 364 9.45 -10.20 -11.80
C GLY A 364 10.74 -9.40 -11.65
N GLY A 365 10.77 -8.39 -10.79
CA GLY A 365 11.97 -7.60 -10.52
C GLY A 365 13.11 -8.43 -9.96
N ALA A 366 12.83 -9.33 -9.02
CA ALA A 366 13.82 -10.24 -8.45
C ALA A 366 14.40 -11.19 -9.50
N GLN A 367 13.58 -11.71 -10.44
CA GLN A 367 14.08 -12.54 -11.55
C GLN A 367 14.98 -11.73 -12.50
N VAL A 368 14.63 -10.48 -12.80
CA VAL A 368 15.51 -9.61 -13.59
C VAL A 368 16.87 -9.45 -12.92
N VAL A 369 16.91 -9.21 -11.61
CA VAL A 369 18.18 -9.11 -10.86
C VAL A 369 18.93 -10.44 -10.86
N GLN A 370 18.24 -11.57 -10.68
CA GLN A 370 18.83 -12.91 -10.61
C GLN A 370 19.52 -13.31 -11.92
N TYR A 371 18.89 -13.02 -13.07
CA TYR A 371 19.39 -13.45 -14.39
C TYR A 371 20.16 -12.35 -15.13
N SER A 372 20.16 -11.12 -14.61
CA SER A 372 20.90 -9.98 -15.19
C SER A 372 21.59 -9.19 -14.08
N ASN A 373 21.09 -8.00 -13.75
CA ASN A 373 21.61 -7.14 -12.70
C ASN A 373 20.60 -6.03 -12.32
N PHE A 374 20.94 -5.24 -11.31
CA PHE A 374 20.11 -4.11 -10.86
C PHE A 374 19.99 -3.00 -11.92
N GLN A 375 21.03 -2.77 -12.73
CA GLN A 375 20.99 -1.74 -13.78
C GLN A 375 19.88 -2.03 -14.80
N VAL A 376 19.77 -3.28 -15.26
CA VAL A 376 18.69 -3.73 -16.16
C VAL A 376 17.34 -3.61 -15.49
N LEU A 377 17.23 -3.93 -14.18
CA LEU A 377 15.98 -3.76 -13.42
C LEU A 377 15.52 -2.31 -13.45
N TRP A 378 16.41 -1.34 -13.17
CA TRP A 378 16.03 0.07 -13.09
C TRP A 378 15.66 0.64 -14.46
N TYR A 379 16.32 0.25 -15.54
CA TYR A 379 15.91 0.61 -16.90
C TYR A 379 14.55 0.01 -17.26
N THR A 380 14.32 -1.26 -16.92
CA THR A 380 13.02 -1.94 -17.15
C THR A 380 11.91 -1.27 -16.37
N THR A 381 12.13 -0.99 -15.08
CA THR A 381 11.15 -0.31 -14.22
C THR A 381 10.81 1.09 -14.74
N GLY A 382 11.82 1.88 -15.11
CA GLY A 382 11.64 3.19 -15.72
C GLY A 382 10.86 3.12 -17.04
N GLY A 383 11.18 2.16 -17.91
CA GLY A 383 10.47 1.91 -19.17
C GLY A 383 9.00 1.54 -18.96
N LEU A 384 8.70 0.64 -18.00
CA LEU A 384 7.33 0.27 -17.66
C LEU A 384 6.53 1.44 -17.07
N CYS A 385 7.17 2.31 -16.26
CA CYS A 385 6.54 3.55 -15.80
C CYS A 385 6.21 4.50 -16.96
N ILE A 386 7.09 4.62 -17.95
CA ILE A 386 6.80 5.43 -19.16
C ILE A 386 5.61 4.83 -19.92
N LEU A 387 5.55 3.53 -20.12
CA LEU A 387 4.41 2.85 -20.75
C LEU A 387 3.10 3.08 -19.97
N ALA A 388 3.14 2.96 -18.64
CA ALA A 388 1.98 3.25 -17.80
C ALA A 388 1.55 4.73 -17.96
N ALA A 389 2.49 5.67 -17.91
CA ALA A 389 2.20 7.09 -18.08
C ALA A 389 1.59 7.41 -19.46
N LEU A 390 2.09 6.78 -20.52
CA LEU A 390 1.53 6.90 -21.88
C LEU A 390 0.09 6.35 -21.95
N SER A 391 -0.18 5.21 -21.26
CA SER A 391 -1.53 4.63 -21.16
C SER A 391 -2.50 5.58 -20.45
N PHE A 392 -2.11 6.20 -19.32
CA PHE A 392 -2.92 7.20 -18.64
C PHE A 392 -3.10 8.50 -19.47
N ARG A 393 -2.08 8.92 -20.21
CA ARG A 393 -2.18 10.06 -21.13
C ARG A 393 -3.12 9.76 -22.30
N TRP A 394 -3.07 8.56 -22.85
CA TRP A 394 -4.00 8.13 -23.89
C TRP A 394 -5.44 8.08 -23.36
N LEU A 395 -5.64 7.51 -22.17
CA LEU A 395 -6.92 7.50 -21.48
C LEU A 395 -7.47 8.93 -21.30
N HIS A 396 -6.62 9.87 -20.88
CA HIS A 396 -7.01 11.28 -20.74
C HIS A 396 -7.54 11.89 -22.04
N ARG A 397 -6.91 11.57 -23.17
CA ARG A 397 -7.34 12.04 -24.49
C ARG A 397 -8.63 11.38 -24.98
N SER A 398 -8.86 10.12 -24.61
CA SER A 398 -10.02 9.34 -25.01
C SER A 398 -11.28 9.72 -24.22
N ASP A 399 -11.14 9.97 -22.91
CA ASP A 399 -12.25 10.38 -22.04
C ASP A 399 -12.75 11.80 -22.35
N HIS A 400 -11.95 12.63 -23.04
CA HIS A 400 -12.31 14.02 -23.42
C HIS A 400 -12.81 14.15 -24.86
N LYS A 401 -12.96 13.06 -25.62
CA LYS A 401 -13.65 13.14 -26.90
C LYS A 401 -15.15 13.31 -26.64
N PRO A 402 -15.78 14.42 -27.09
CA PRO A 402 -17.22 14.51 -26.99
C PRO A 402 -17.82 13.34 -27.78
N THR A 403 -18.72 12.59 -27.15
CA THR A 403 -19.59 11.66 -27.85
C THR A 403 -20.39 12.50 -28.82
N ILE A 404 -20.00 12.52 -30.13
CA ILE A 404 -20.82 13.07 -31.20
C ILE A 404 -22.06 12.18 -31.19
N PRO A 405 -23.28 12.73 -30.91
CA PRO A 405 -24.49 11.93 -31.05
C PRO A 405 -24.62 11.55 -32.53
N ALA A 406 -24.77 10.26 -32.80
CA ALA A 406 -25.09 9.75 -34.12
C ALA A 406 -26.51 10.11 -34.51
#